data_58d005deb956e2bf22512decb6faedf3
#
_entry.id   58d005deb956e2bf22512decb6faedf3
#
_cell.length_a   1.000
_cell.length_b   1.000
_cell.length_c   1.000
_cell.angle_alpha   90.00
_cell.angle_beta   90.00
_cell.angle_gamma   90.00
#
_symmetry.space_group_name_H-M   'P 1'
#
loop_
_entity.id
_entity.type
_entity.pdbx_description
1 polymer ?
#
loop_
_entity_poly.entity_id
_entity_poly.type
_entity_poly.pdbx_seq_one_letter_code
_entity_poly.pdbx_strand_id
1 'polypeptide(L)'
;MEIIKKSSDELTMKQMYDLTKSPEIQKVSDNDGALLQVDAWALYKDTDKDGNTREILSILDNEAGAIATNSATFTRDFMEIIEMCLDCGAEVQHVKISSGTSKAGRKFYTCVYVD
;
A
#
# COMPACT_ATOMS: atom_id res chain seq x y z
N MET A 1 10.06 10.79 9.22
CA MET A 1 9.22 9.61 8.85
C MET A 1 9.01 8.74 10.07
N GLU A 2 7.79 8.28 10.26
CA GLU A 2 7.42 7.42 11.38
C GLU A 2 6.71 6.17 10.85
N ILE A 3 7.24 4.99 11.14
CA ILE A 3 6.59 3.72 10.75
C ILE A 3 5.46 3.43 11.73
N ILE A 4 4.24 3.25 11.18
CA ILE A 4 3.06 2.89 11.98
C ILE A 4 2.93 1.38 12.06
N LYS A 5 2.98 0.70 10.92
CA LYS A 5 2.92 -0.77 10.81
C LYS A 5 3.77 -1.20 9.62
N LYS A 6 4.25 -2.43 9.67
CA LYS A 6 4.98 -3.04 8.55
C LYS A 6 4.71 -4.54 8.52
N SER A 7 4.98 -5.15 7.38
CA SER A 7 4.67 -6.57 7.16
C SER A 7 5.52 -7.51 8.02
N SER A 8 6.72 -7.09 8.40
CA SER A 8 7.62 -7.91 9.21
C SER A 8 8.62 -7.02 9.93
N ASP A 9 9.08 -7.45 11.10
CA ASP A 9 10.19 -6.79 11.81
C ASP A 9 11.54 -7.12 11.15
N GLU A 10 11.55 -8.07 10.22
CA GLU A 10 12.76 -8.55 9.56
C GLU A 10 12.94 -7.99 8.15
N LEU A 11 12.26 -6.88 7.82
CA LEU A 11 12.46 -6.24 6.52
C LEU A 11 13.90 -5.78 6.38
N THR A 12 14.49 -6.05 5.21
CA THR A 12 15.86 -5.63 4.93
C THR A 12 15.93 -4.13 4.72
N MET A 13 17.13 -3.56 4.83
CA MET A 13 17.34 -2.15 4.55
C MET A 13 16.90 -1.80 3.11
N LYS A 14 17.17 -2.70 2.15
CA LYS A 14 16.75 -2.49 0.78
C LYS A 14 15.25 -2.45 0.64
N GLN A 15 14.54 -3.37 1.29
CA GLN A 15 13.07 -3.39 1.28
C GLN A 15 12.50 -2.10 1.88
N MET A 16 13.03 -1.66 3.02
CA MET A 16 12.60 -0.41 3.64
C MET A 16 12.88 0.79 2.76
N TYR A 17 14.04 0.84 2.11
CA TYR A 17 14.37 1.90 1.17
C TYR A 17 13.39 1.91 0.00
N ASP A 18 13.16 0.75 -0.61
CA ASP A 18 12.26 0.63 -1.76
C ASP A 18 10.83 1.05 -1.41
N LEU A 19 10.38 0.76 -0.18
CA LEU A 19 9.04 1.10 0.27
C LEU A 19 8.87 2.59 0.62
N THR A 20 9.92 3.28 1.07
CA THR A 20 9.75 4.59 1.67
C THR A 20 10.47 5.73 0.95
N LYS A 21 11.63 5.49 0.39
CA LYS A 21 12.52 6.56 -0.09
C LYS A 21 12.93 6.47 -1.54
N SER A 22 12.73 5.33 -2.19
CA SER A 22 13.15 5.15 -3.58
C SER A 22 12.45 6.18 -4.49
N PRO A 23 13.19 6.79 -5.42
CA PRO A 23 12.58 7.69 -6.41
C PRO A 23 11.72 6.96 -7.44
N GLU A 24 11.75 5.63 -7.43
CA GLU A 24 11.00 4.79 -8.36
C GLU A 24 9.65 4.33 -7.82
N ILE A 25 9.25 4.80 -6.63
CA ILE A 25 7.95 4.46 -6.05
C ILE A 25 6.84 4.97 -6.98
N GLN A 26 5.97 4.07 -7.38
CA GLN A 26 4.85 4.39 -8.26
C GLN A 26 3.61 4.75 -7.44
N LYS A 27 2.63 5.35 -8.10
CA LYS A 27 1.35 5.70 -7.46
C LYS A 27 0.30 4.62 -7.75
N VAL A 28 -0.53 4.33 -6.76
CA VAL A 28 -1.70 3.45 -6.97
C VAL A 28 -2.57 3.98 -8.10
N SER A 29 -2.77 5.31 -8.18
CA SER A 29 -3.59 5.93 -9.22
C SER A 29 -3.08 5.71 -10.64
N ASP A 30 -1.80 5.42 -10.82
CA ASP A 30 -1.21 5.15 -12.13
C ASP A 30 -1.23 3.65 -12.48
N ASN A 31 -1.76 2.83 -11.59
CA ASN A 31 -1.74 1.37 -11.72
C ASN A 31 -3.13 0.75 -11.54
N ASP A 32 -4.18 1.43 -11.98
CA ASP A 32 -5.55 0.94 -11.92
C ASP A 32 -5.66 -0.40 -12.66
N GLY A 33 -6.26 -1.37 -12.00
CA GLY A 33 -6.42 -2.72 -12.55
C GLY A 33 -5.21 -3.63 -12.36
N ALA A 34 -4.11 -3.15 -11.80
CA ALA A 34 -2.92 -3.95 -11.61
C ALA A 34 -3.11 -5.00 -10.53
N LEU A 35 -2.59 -6.20 -10.80
CA LEU A 35 -2.49 -7.28 -9.83
C LEU A 35 -1.12 -7.18 -9.16
N LEU A 36 -1.09 -7.07 -7.84
CA LEU A 36 0.14 -6.97 -7.07
C LEU A 36 0.42 -8.27 -6.33
N GLN A 37 1.65 -8.75 -6.44
CA GLN A 37 2.14 -9.83 -5.59
C GLN A 37 2.79 -9.17 -4.37
N VAL A 38 2.19 -9.33 -3.20
CA VAL A 38 2.61 -8.61 -1.99
C VAL A 38 3.83 -9.30 -1.37
N ASP A 39 4.97 -8.70 -1.55
CA ASP A 39 6.24 -9.19 -0.99
C ASP A 39 6.50 -8.60 0.38
N ALA A 40 6.20 -7.32 0.53
CA ALA A 40 6.33 -6.56 1.78
C ALA A 40 5.44 -5.34 1.71
N TRP A 41 5.17 -4.74 2.85
CA TRP A 41 4.42 -3.48 2.90
C TRP A 41 4.78 -2.70 4.14
N ALA A 42 4.53 -1.40 4.10
CA ALA A 42 4.69 -0.52 5.26
C ALA A 42 3.64 0.58 5.21
N LEU A 43 3.10 0.89 6.38
CA LEU A 43 2.24 2.05 6.60
C LEU A 43 3.03 3.04 7.46
N TYR A 44 3.22 4.26 6.98
CA TYR A 44 4.05 5.23 7.66
C TYR A 44 3.52 6.64 7.52
N LYS A 45 3.95 7.52 8.41
CA LYS A 45 3.68 8.96 8.33
C LYS A 45 4.89 9.67 7.75
N ASP A 46 4.63 10.57 6.83
CA ASP A 46 5.67 11.42 6.28
C ASP A 46 5.22 12.87 6.33
N THR A 47 6.15 13.77 6.60
CA THR A 47 5.88 15.20 6.68
C THR A 47 6.57 15.89 5.52
N ASP A 48 5.80 16.65 4.73
CA ASP A 48 6.36 17.41 3.62
C ASP A 48 7.06 18.69 4.14
N LYS A 49 7.66 19.42 3.21
CA LYS A 49 8.41 20.64 3.57
C LYS A 49 7.50 21.78 4.07
N ASP A 50 6.20 21.68 3.84
CA ASP A 50 5.22 22.66 4.34
C ASP A 50 4.68 22.28 5.73
N GLY A 51 5.17 21.19 6.32
CA GLY A 51 4.76 20.71 7.63
C GLY A 51 3.51 19.84 7.62
N ASN A 52 2.98 19.49 6.46
CA ASN A 52 1.80 18.63 6.34
C ASN A 52 2.19 17.17 6.49
N THR A 53 1.52 16.48 7.41
CA THR A 53 1.75 15.06 7.67
C THR A 53 0.71 14.21 6.93
N ARG A 54 1.18 13.15 6.27
CA ARG A 54 0.34 12.22 5.53
C ARG A 54 0.64 10.80 5.95
N GLU A 55 -0.39 9.97 6.01
CA GLU A 55 -0.22 8.53 6.14
C GLU A 55 -0.09 7.94 4.74
N ILE A 56 0.96 7.17 4.54
CA ILE A 56 1.27 6.54 3.24
C ILE A 56 1.32 5.04 3.44
N LEU A 57 0.59 4.31 2.60
CA LEU A 57 0.72 2.87 2.47
C LEU A 57 1.54 2.59 1.24
N SER A 58 2.62 1.82 1.40
CA SER A 58 3.47 1.38 0.31
C SER A 58 3.49 -0.15 0.29
N ILE A 59 3.29 -0.73 -0.89
CA ILE A 59 3.28 -2.17 -1.11
C ILE A 59 4.40 -2.51 -2.07
N LEU A 60 5.28 -3.42 -1.69
CA LEU A 60 6.37 -3.87 -2.53
C LEU A 60 5.90 -5.08 -3.34
N ASP A 61 5.82 -4.90 -4.64
CA ASP A 61 5.52 -5.98 -5.59
C ASP A 61 6.82 -6.66 -5.98
N ASN A 62 6.78 -7.99 -6.13
CA ASN A 62 7.93 -8.80 -6.45
C ASN A 62 8.65 -8.38 -7.75
N GLU A 63 7.91 -7.87 -8.72
CA GLU A 63 8.48 -7.49 -10.03
C GLU A 63 8.43 -5.99 -10.29
N ALA A 64 7.33 -5.34 -9.92
CA ALA A 64 7.08 -3.95 -10.29
C ALA A 64 7.72 -2.93 -9.34
N GLY A 65 8.27 -3.37 -8.21
CA GLY A 65 8.79 -2.48 -7.19
C GLY A 65 7.68 -1.97 -6.27
N ALA A 66 7.89 -0.82 -5.64
CA ALA A 66 6.94 -0.29 -4.67
C ALA A 66 5.87 0.57 -5.33
N ILE A 67 4.65 0.42 -4.84
CA ILE A 67 3.48 1.20 -5.26
C ILE A 67 2.84 1.75 -4.00
N ALA A 68 2.64 3.06 -3.96
CA ALA A 68 2.22 3.76 -2.74
C ALA A 68 0.99 4.62 -2.97
N THR A 69 0.28 4.89 -1.87
CA THR A 69 -0.90 5.74 -1.88
C THR A 69 -1.07 6.45 -0.54
N ASN A 70 -1.67 7.63 -0.58
CA ASN A 70 -2.16 8.31 0.63
C ASN A 70 -3.69 8.22 0.74
N SER A 71 -4.33 7.38 -0.07
CA SER A 71 -5.78 7.20 -0.03
C SER A 71 -6.20 6.47 1.24
N ALA A 72 -7.06 7.10 2.03
CA ALA A 72 -7.60 6.48 3.24
C ALA A 72 -8.45 5.26 2.92
N THR A 73 -9.22 5.31 1.83
CA THR A 73 -10.08 4.19 1.40
C THR A 73 -9.25 2.97 1.03
N PHE A 74 -8.25 3.14 0.19
CA PHE A 74 -7.37 2.04 -0.23
C PHE A 74 -6.63 1.45 0.98
N THR A 75 -6.09 2.30 1.83
CA THR A 75 -5.36 1.87 3.03
C THR A 75 -6.25 1.06 3.96
N ARG A 76 -7.47 1.51 4.22
CA ARG A 76 -8.43 0.79 5.04
C ARG A 76 -8.73 -0.59 4.47
N ASP A 77 -9.00 -0.66 3.17
CA ASP A 77 -9.28 -1.94 2.50
C ASP A 77 -8.11 -2.91 2.62
N PHE A 78 -6.90 -2.43 2.38
CA PHE A 78 -5.70 -3.25 2.48
C PHE A 78 -5.49 -3.76 3.91
N MET A 79 -5.64 -2.90 4.91
CA MET A 79 -5.45 -3.29 6.31
C MET A 79 -6.51 -4.28 6.78
N GLU A 80 -7.75 -4.15 6.30
CA GLU A 80 -8.79 -5.14 6.57
C GLU A 80 -8.43 -6.51 6.00
N ILE A 81 -7.87 -6.55 4.78
CA ILE A 81 -7.41 -7.80 4.16
C ILE A 81 -6.30 -8.43 5.01
N ILE A 82 -5.33 -7.63 5.46
CA ILE A 82 -4.24 -8.11 6.31
C ILE A 82 -4.78 -8.71 7.61
N GLU A 83 -5.72 -8.03 8.26
CA GLU A 83 -6.31 -8.50 9.52
C GLU A 83 -7.07 -9.81 9.32
N MET A 84 -7.84 -9.92 8.24
CA MET A 84 -8.57 -11.15 7.91
C MET A 84 -7.61 -12.32 7.66
N CYS A 85 -6.51 -12.07 6.95
CA CYS A 85 -5.51 -13.10 6.70
C CYS A 85 -4.87 -13.58 8.01
N LEU A 86 -4.55 -12.66 8.91
CA LEU A 86 -3.98 -13.00 10.21
C LEU A 86 -4.96 -13.85 11.04
N ASP A 87 -6.24 -13.50 11.03
CA ASP A 87 -7.28 -14.25 11.77
C ASP A 87 -7.45 -15.66 11.21
N CYS A 88 -7.21 -15.85 9.92
CA CYS A 88 -7.31 -17.16 9.25
C CYS A 88 -5.99 -17.94 9.28
N GLY A 89 -4.93 -17.38 9.87
CA GLY A 89 -3.61 -18.03 9.88
C GLY A 89 -2.94 -18.07 8.52
N ALA A 90 -3.29 -17.14 7.64
CA ALA A 90 -2.77 -17.07 6.26
C ALA A 90 -1.97 -15.79 6.05
N GLU A 91 -1.17 -15.78 5.00
CA GLU A 91 -0.48 -14.57 4.55
C GLU A 91 -1.16 -14.07 3.27
N VAL A 92 -1.23 -12.74 3.12
CA VAL A 92 -1.73 -12.17 1.88
C VAL A 92 -0.71 -12.42 0.76
N GLN A 93 -1.17 -12.94 -0.38
CA GLN A 93 -0.32 -13.21 -1.52
C GLN A 93 -0.51 -12.19 -2.62
N HIS A 94 -1.76 -11.90 -2.97
CA HIS A 94 -2.08 -11.00 -4.06
C HIS A 94 -3.22 -10.08 -3.69
N VAL A 95 -3.12 -8.85 -4.18
CA VAL A 95 -4.22 -7.89 -4.14
C VAL A 95 -4.33 -7.21 -5.51
N LYS A 96 -5.51 -6.70 -5.81
CA LYS A 96 -5.75 -5.99 -7.06
C LYS A 96 -6.14 -4.55 -6.76
N ILE A 97 -5.57 -3.63 -7.52
CA ILE A 97 -5.99 -2.23 -7.49
C ILE A 97 -7.24 -2.10 -8.36
N SER A 98 -8.32 -1.64 -7.77
CA SER A 98 -9.56 -1.40 -8.48
C SER A 98 -9.98 0.06 -8.30
N SER A 99 -10.90 0.51 -9.11
CA SER A 99 -11.38 1.89 -9.01
C SER A 99 -12.88 1.96 -9.19
N GLY A 100 -13.47 3.04 -8.71
CA GLY A 100 -14.87 3.34 -8.88
C GLY A 100 -15.06 4.83 -8.98
N THR A 101 -16.31 5.25 -9.18
CA THR A 101 -16.67 6.66 -9.24
C THR A 101 -17.72 6.94 -8.16
N SER A 102 -17.48 7.93 -7.32
CA SER A 102 -18.42 8.33 -6.28
C SER A 102 -19.62 9.04 -6.90
N LYS A 103 -20.68 9.23 -6.09
CA LYS A 103 -21.87 9.98 -6.51
C LYS A 103 -21.55 11.39 -6.95
N ALA A 104 -20.48 11.98 -6.41
CA ALA A 104 -20.02 13.31 -6.78
C ALA A 104 -19.16 13.33 -8.04
N GLY A 105 -18.98 12.18 -8.72
CA GLY A 105 -18.19 12.08 -9.93
C GLY A 105 -16.68 11.98 -9.70
N ARG A 106 -16.25 11.77 -8.48
CA ARG A 106 -14.82 11.62 -8.14
C ARG A 106 -14.37 10.18 -8.23
N LYS A 107 -13.24 9.95 -8.87
CA LYS A 107 -12.63 8.63 -8.94
C LYS A 107 -11.98 8.29 -7.59
N PHE A 108 -12.17 7.05 -7.15
CA PHE A 108 -11.50 6.54 -5.94
C PHE A 108 -10.92 5.16 -6.23
N TYR A 109 -9.94 4.76 -5.40
CA TYR A 109 -9.25 3.49 -5.56
C TYR A 109 -9.51 2.60 -4.38
N THR A 110 -9.68 1.31 -4.67
CA THR A 110 -9.94 0.28 -3.67
C THR A 110 -8.94 -0.85 -3.83
N CYS A 111 -8.73 -1.61 -2.75
CA CYS A 111 -7.87 -2.78 -2.75
C CYS A 111 -8.75 -4.01 -2.61
N VAL A 112 -8.57 -4.97 -3.50
CA VAL A 112 -9.39 -6.19 -3.55
C VAL A 112 -8.48 -7.39 -3.32
N TYR A 113 -8.90 -8.30 -2.44
CA TYR A 113 -8.18 -9.55 -2.22
C TYR A 113 -8.31 -10.46 -3.45
N VAL A 114 -7.21 -11.10 -3.82
CA VAL A 114 -7.17 -12.07 -4.91
C VAL A 114 -6.48 -13.34 -4.41
N ASP A 115 -7.14 -14.44 -4.61
CA ASP A 115 -6.59 -15.75 -4.20
C ASP A 115 -5.53 -16.26 -5.17
#